data_b67b6baa3d71f215ed31242c6e7dc7a9
#
_entry.id   b67b6baa3d71f215ed31242c6e7dc7a9
#
_cell.length_a   1.000
_cell.length_b   1.000
_cell.length_c   1.000
_cell.angle_alpha   90.00
_cell.angle_beta   90.00
_cell.angle_gamma   90.00
#
_symmetry.space_group_name_H-M   'P 1'
#
loop_
_entity.id
_entity.type
_entity.pdbx_description
1 polymer ?
#
loop_
_entity_poly.entity_id
_entity_poly.type
_entity_poly.pdbx_seq_one_letter_code
_entity_poly.pdbx_strand_id
1 'polypeptide(L)'
;MAQTSHPKLLPLTPLQQVRAGRLPLRFMNLFIGLTLFGAAMAIFIRAGLGQAPWDVLHYGLSTRMPLSIGTIIILLGFVVLLLWIPLKQWPGLGTIANVLWLGIAADITLWLVPPIEGLAWQIAAVAAALVINGIGGALYIGAQFGPGPRDGLMTGIHLRTGLSMRLIRTVIEVSVLAIGWLLGGIVGLGTVAYALLIGPSTQFFLRWTVVELRPAVRARGARAGAPGRPDATPVEHASS
;
A
#
# COMPACT_ATOMS: atom_id res chain seq x y z
N MET A 1 -6.92 -13.42 -31.22
CA MET A 1 -6.62 -12.31 -30.28
C MET A 1 -6.54 -12.91 -28.89
N ALA A 2 -5.32 -13.06 -28.32
CA ALA A 2 -5.13 -13.58 -26.96
C ALA A 2 -5.63 -12.52 -25.98
N GLN A 3 -6.66 -12.83 -25.20
CA GLN A 3 -7.07 -12.03 -24.06
C GLN A 3 -5.88 -11.97 -23.10
N THR A 4 -5.24 -10.83 -22.99
CA THR A 4 -4.27 -10.53 -21.93
C THR A 4 -5.03 -10.50 -20.62
N SER A 5 -5.18 -11.68 -19.98
CA SER A 5 -5.76 -11.78 -18.65
C SER A 5 -4.85 -11.05 -17.69
N HIS A 6 -5.24 -9.85 -17.24
CA HIS A 6 -4.56 -9.16 -16.16
C HIS A 6 -4.43 -10.13 -14.97
N PRO A 7 -3.24 -10.27 -14.40
CA PRO A 7 -3.04 -11.15 -13.24
C PRO A 7 -3.92 -10.66 -12.09
N LYS A 8 -4.86 -11.52 -11.65
CA LYS A 8 -5.80 -11.17 -10.58
C LYS A 8 -5.14 -11.31 -9.22
N LEU A 9 -5.15 -10.25 -8.45
CA LEU A 9 -4.86 -10.30 -7.02
C LEU A 9 -5.96 -11.08 -6.30
N LEU A 10 -5.57 -12.01 -5.41
CA LEU A 10 -6.52 -12.88 -4.71
C LEU A 10 -6.67 -12.46 -3.25
N PRO A 11 -7.90 -12.41 -2.72
CA PRO A 11 -8.13 -12.19 -1.29
C PRO A 11 -7.73 -13.48 -0.53
N LEU A 12 -6.51 -13.51 0.01
CA LEU A 12 -5.97 -14.65 0.75
C LEU A 12 -5.99 -14.38 2.25
N THR A 13 -6.44 -15.37 3.04
CA THR A 13 -6.23 -15.35 4.49
C THR A 13 -4.74 -15.50 4.84
N PRO A 14 -4.28 -15.05 6.04
CA PRO A 14 -2.86 -15.13 6.43
C PRO A 14 -2.26 -16.54 6.27
N LEU A 15 -3.02 -17.58 6.61
CA LEU A 15 -2.57 -18.97 6.45
C LEU A 15 -2.46 -19.38 4.97
N GLN A 16 -3.39 -18.93 4.13
CA GLN A 16 -3.35 -19.19 2.70
C GLN A 16 -2.18 -18.46 2.02
N GLN A 17 -1.80 -17.29 2.54
CA GLN A 17 -0.64 -16.54 2.03
C GLN A 17 0.65 -17.36 2.13
N VAL A 18 0.88 -18.06 3.24
CA VAL A 18 2.05 -18.92 3.41
C VAL A 18 1.97 -20.17 2.52
N ARG A 19 0.78 -20.77 2.39
CA ARG A 19 0.59 -22.00 1.60
C ARG A 19 0.51 -21.78 0.08
N ALA A 20 0.45 -20.55 -0.37
CA ALA A 20 0.27 -20.19 -1.78
C ALA A 20 1.47 -20.54 -2.70
N GLY A 21 2.60 -20.92 -2.13
CA GLY A 21 3.80 -21.31 -2.85
C GLY A 21 4.69 -20.13 -3.27
N ARG A 22 5.81 -20.43 -3.93
CA ARG A 22 6.83 -19.46 -4.40
C ARG A 22 7.30 -18.50 -3.30
N LEU A 23 7.39 -18.96 -2.07
CA LEU A 23 7.71 -18.14 -0.89
C LEU A 23 9.00 -17.31 -1.07
N PRO A 24 10.14 -17.86 -1.54
CA PRO A 24 11.36 -17.07 -1.68
C PRO A 24 11.19 -15.86 -2.61
N LEU A 25 10.59 -16.06 -3.78
CA LEU A 25 10.33 -14.98 -4.73
C LEU A 25 9.37 -13.93 -4.15
N ARG A 26 8.33 -14.36 -3.46
CA ARG A 26 7.35 -13.47 -2.84
C ARG A 26 7.95 -12.66 -1.70
N PHE A 27 8.79 -13.27 -0.85
CA PHE A 27 9.53 -12.54 0.19
C PHE A 27 10.53 -11.56 -0.43
N MET A 28 11.24 -11.97 -1.46
CA MET A 28 12.15 -11.08 -2.19
C MET A 28 11.40 -9.86 -2.74
N ASN A 29 10.27 -10.07 -3.44
CA ASN A 29 9.44 -8.97 -3.95
C ASN A 29 8.89 -8.09 -2.83
N LEU A 30 8.47 -8.69 -1.70
CA LEU A 30 8.00 -7.96 -0.53
C LEU A 30 9.07 -7.01 0.01
N PHE A 31 10.24 -7.53 0.35
CA PHE A 31 11.27 -6.72 1.00
C PHE A 31 11.94 -5.74 0.04
N ILE A 32 12.20 -6.12 -1.22
CA ILE A 32 12.68 -5.17 -2.24
C ILE A 32 11.62 -4.08 -2.46
N GLY A 33 10.36 -4.47 -2.59
CA GLY A 33 9.26 -3.52 -2.78
C GLY A 33 9.14 -2.52 -1.64
N LEU A 34 9.18 -2.99 -0.38
CA LEU A 34 9.12 -2.13 0.80
C LEU A 34 10.36 -1.24 0.95
N THR A 35 11.54 -1.75 0.59
CA THR A 35 12.78 -0.95 0.59
C THR A 35 12.70 0.19 -0.42
N LEU A 36 12.30 -0.11 -1.66
CA LEU A 36 12.10 0.91 -2.69
C LEU A 36 11.01 1.93 -2.29
N PHE A 37 9.95 1.46 -1.67
CA PHE A 37 8.87 2.33 -1.20
C PHE A 37 9.37 3.30 -0.12
N GLY A 38 10.08 2.80 0.92
CA GLY A 38 10.67 3.63 1.97
C GLY A 38 11.74 4.59 1.43
N ALA A 39 12.59 4.12 0.50
CA ALA A 39 13.57 4.96 -0.18
C ALA A 39 12.91 6.10 -0.97
N ALA A 40 11.85 5.82 -1.70
CA ALA A 40 11.11 6.85 -2.43
C ALA A 40 10.52 7.91 -1.48
N MET A 41 9.94 7.50 -0.35
CA MET A 41 9.47 8.43 0.68
C MET A 41 10.60 9.34 1.16
N ALA A 42 11.75 8.79 1.47
CA ALA A 42 12.92 9.55 1.91
C ALA A 42 13.41 10.55 0.85
N ILE A 43 13.42 10.15 -0.42
CA ILE A 43 13.80 11.02 -1.54
C ILE A 43 12.79 12.18 -1.71
N PHE A 44 11.48 11.93 -1.56
CA PHE A 44 10.47 13.01 -1.55
C PHE A 44 10.74 14.02 -0.44
N ILE A 45 11.10 13.54 0.76
CA ILE A 45 11.44 14.39 1.90
C ILE A 45 12.68 15.23 1.59
N ARG A 46 13.74 14.61 1.03
CA ARG A 46 15.01 15.29 0.69
C ARG A 46 14.87 16.29 -0.46
N ALA A 47 13.93 16.04 -1.37
CA ALA A 47 13.62 16.97 -2.45
C ALA A 47 12.88 18.23 -1.95
N GLY A 48 12.11 18.15 -0.88
CA GLY A 48 11.46 19.33 -0.27
C GLY A 48 10.33 19.98 -1.10
N LEU A 49 9.91 19.38 -2.23
CA LEU A 49 8.85 19.91 -3.09
C LEU A 49 7.45 19.40 -2.77
N GLY A 50 7.27 18.73 -1.63
CA GLY A 50 6.02 18.11 -1.21
C GLY A 50 6.06 16.60 -1.25
N GLN A 51 5.17 15.97 -0.49
CA GLN A 51 5.19 14.54 -0.18
C GLN A 51 3.81 13.93 -0.39
N ALA A 52 3.71 12.58 -0.33
CA ALA A 52 2.44 11.90 -0.30
C ALA A 52 1.61 12.31 0.94
N PRO A 53 0.27 12.27 0.92
CA PRO A 53 -0.58 12.74 2.03
C PRO A 53 -0.19 12.18 3.40
N TRP A 54 0.05 10.88 3.50
CA TRP A 54 0.48 10.24 4.73
C TRP A 54 1.90 10.63 5.15
N ASP A 55 2.78 10.90 4.19
CA ASP A 55 4.16 11.27 4.45
C ASP A 55 4.25 12.72 4.95
N VAL A 56 3.33 13.58 4.50
CA VAL A 56 3.12 14.92 5.06
C VAL A 56 2.77 14.81 6.55
N LEU A 57 1.92 13.85 6.95
CA LEU A 57 1.60 13.60 8.35
C LEU A 57 2.81 13.07 9.13
N HIS A 58 3.53 12.06 8.58
CA HIS A 58 4.73 11.52 9.23
C HIS A 58 5.78 12.61 9.45
N TYR A 59 6.04 13.40 8.42
CA TYR A 59 7.00 14.51 8.50
C TYR A 59 6.53 15.58 9.48
N GLY A 60 5.27 16.01 9.42
CA GLY A 60 4.70 16.99 10.34
C GLY A 60 4.82 16.57 11.82
N LEU A 61 4.60 15.28 12.11
CA LEU A 61 4.82 14.75 13.46
C LEU A 61 6.30 14.75 13.86
N SER A 62 7.21 14.43 12.93
CA SER A 62 8.66 14.43 13.22
C SER A 62 9.21 15.84 13.56
N THR A 63 8.56 16.90 13.09
CA THR A 63 8.93 18.28 13.47
C THR A 63 8.49 18.64 14.90
N ARG A 64 7.59 17.86 15.50
CA ARG A 64 7.02 18.10 16.83
C ARG A 64 7.49 17.12 17.90
N MET A 65 8.10 16.01 17.48
CA MET A 65 8.52 14.93 18.36
C MET A 65 10.01 14.62 18.15
N PRO A 66 10.80 14.33 19.21
CA PRO A 66 12.21 13.97 19.08
C PRO A 66 12.37 12.51 18.63
N LEU A 67 11.71 12.14 17.51
CA LEU A 67 11.71 10.79 16.94
C LEU A 67 12.11 10.84 15.47
N SER A 68 12.76 9.79 15.00
CA SER A 68 13.02 9.65 13.55
C SER A 68 11.72 9.49 12.77
N ILE A 69 11.75 9.86 11.50
CA ILE A 69 10.61 9.72 10.61
C ILE A 69 10.20 8.26 10.50
N GLY A 70 11.18 7.34 10.40
CA GLY A 70 10.90 5.90 10.36
C GLY A 70 10.24 5.39 11.63
N THR A 71 10.65 5.86 12.80
CA THR A 71 9.98 5.53 14.07
C THR A 71 8.53 6.00 14.06
N ILE A 72 8.25 7.21 13.55
CA ILE A 72 6.88 7.74 13.45
C ILE A 72 6.05 6.92 12.46
N ILE A 73 6.61 6.51 11.32
CA ILE A 73 5.95 5.62 10.36
C ILE A 73 5.52 4.31 11.04
N ILE A 74 6.43 3.71 11.83
CA ILE A 74 6.17 2.46 12.56
C ILE A 74 5.06 2.68 13.59
N LEU A 75 5.16 3.72 14.42
CA LEU A 75 4.18 4.01 15.46
C LEU A 75 2.78 4.27 14.88
N LEU A 76 2.68 5.12 13.85
CA LEU A 76 1.41 5.36 13.17
C LEU A 76 0.89 4.12 12.46
N GLY A 77 1.76 3.29 11.91
CA GLY A 77 1.38 1.99 11.35
C GLY A 77 0.71 1.11 12.39
N PHE A 78 1.25 1.04 13.60
CA PHE A 78 0.61 0.32 14.72
C PHE A 78 -0.71 0.95 15.15
N VAL A 79 -0.79 2.29 15.23
CA VAL A 79 -2.07 2.98 15.52
C VAL A 79 -3.14 2.62 14.48
N VAL A 80 -2.77 2.61 13.20
CA VAL A 80 -3.69 2.19 12.13
C VAL A 80 -4.09 0.73 12.28
N LEU A 81 -3.18 -0.18 12.67
CA LEU A 81 -3.52 -1.58 12.93
C LEU A 81 -4.44 -1.75 14.14
N LEU A 82 -4.33 -0.92 15.17
CA LEU A 82 -5.28 -0.93 16.29
C LEU A 82 -6.70 -0.58 15.81
N LEU A 83 -6.85 0.33 14.84
CA LEU A 83 -8.14 0.63 14.22
C LEU A 83 -8.72 -0.53 13.41
N TRP A 84 -7.92 -1.53 13.02
CA TRP A 84 -8.41 -2.73 12.35
C TRP A 84 -9.20 -3.65 13.30
N ILE A 85 -8.92 -3.62 14.61
CA ILE A 85 -9.60 -4.44 15.61
C ILE A 85 -11.12 -4.23 15.58
N PRO A 86 -11.65 -2.99 15.76
CA PRO A 86 -13.09 -2.75 15.64
C PRO A 86 -13.61 -3.00 14.22
N LEU A 87 -12.77 -2.90 13.18
CA LEU A 87 -13.16 -3.17 11.80
C LEU A 87 -13.13 -4.67 11.45
N LYS A 88 -12.72 -5.54 12.37
CA LYS A 88 -12.57 -7.00 12.20
C LYS A 88 -11.71 -7.38 10.99
N GLN A 89 -10.66 -6.57 10.72
CA GLN A 89 -9.66 -6.88 9.70
C GLN A 89 -8.49 -7.64 10.32
N TRP A 90 -7.93 -8.60 9.58
CA TRP A 90 -6.81 -9.40 10.05
C TRP A 90 -5.54 -9.03 9.27
N PRO A 91 -4.46 -8.62 9.94
CA PRO A 91 -3.22 -8.28 9.27
C PRO A 91 -2.56 -9.52 8.65
N GLY A 92 -2.10 -9.39 7.41
CA GLY A 92 -1.26 -10.39 6.76
C GLY A 92 0.22 -10.21 7.12
N LEU A 93 1.07 -11.16 6.67
CA LEU A 93 2.52 -11.03 6.84
C LEU A 93 3.07 -9.76 6.18
N GLY A 94 2.58 -9.42 4.99
CA GLY A 94 2.97 -8.20 4.29
C GLY A 94 2.54 -6.93 5.02
N THR A 95 1.42 -6.97 5.73
CA THR A 95 0.95 -5.84 6.54
C THR A 95 1.92 -5.54 7.68
N ILE A 96 2.34 -6.57 8.42
CA ILE A 96 3.31 -6.42 9.53
C ILE A 96 4.68 -6.01 8.99
N ALA A 97 5.15 -6.65 7.91
CA ALA A 97 6.40 -6.28 7.27
C ALA A 97 6.36 -4.81 6.78
N ASN A 98 5.23 -4.35 6.21
CA ASN A 98 5.06 -2.97 5.77
C ASN A 98 5.22 -1.99 6.93
N VAL A 99 4.54 -2.23 8.08
CA VAL A 99 4.64 -1.36 9.26
C VAL A 99 6.08 -1.18 9.73
N LEU A 100 6.84 -2.27 9.81
CA LEU A 100 8.19 -2.25 10.37
C LEU A 100 9.23 -1.84 9.32
N TRP A 101 9.25 -2.52 8.17
CA TRP A 101 10.34 -2.40 7.20
C TRP A 101 10.32 -1.06 6.45
N LEU A 102 9.14 -0.51 6.20
CA LEU A 102 9.00 0.77 5.51
C LEU A 102 9.69 1.91 6.28
N GLY A 103 9.46 1.96 7.60
CA GLY A 103 10.09 2.96 8.46
C GLY A 103 11.60 2.79 8.54
N ILE A 104 12.09 1.55 8.69
CA ILE A 104 13.53 1.24 8.70
C ILE A 104 14.18 1.66 7.38
N ALA A 105 13.58 1.31 6.24
CA ALA A 105 14.10 1.66 4.93
C ALA A 105 14.12 3.18 4.69
N ALA A 106 13.10 3.89 5.18
CA ALA A 106 13.05 5.35 5.10
C ALA A 106 14.18 5.99 5.91
N ASP A 107 14.39 5.58 7.16
CA ASP A 107 15.45 6.12 8.02
C ASP A 107 16.84 5.83 7.45
N ILE A 108 17.12 4.62 6.99
CA ILE A 108 18.39 4.28 6.34
C ILE A 108 18.61 5.17 5.12
N THR A 109 17.59 5.38 4.29
CA THR A 109 17.74 6.22 3.10
C THR A 109 17.93 7.69 3.46
N LEU A 110 17.24 8.20 4.49
CA LEU A 110 17.46 9.56 5.00
C LEU A 110 18.87 9.76 5.57
N TRP A 111 19.46 8.72 6.15
CA TRP A 111 20.84 8.76 6.61
C TRP A 111 21.84 8.77 5.45
N LEU A 112 21.56 8.04 4.37
CA LEU A 112 22.43 7.92 3.20
C LEU A 112 22.34 9.13 2.25
N VAL A 113 21.13 9.71 2.10
CA VAL A 113 20.87 10.75 1.10
C VAL A 113 20.81 12.12 1.79
N PRO A 114 21.72 13.05 1.47
CA PRO A 114 21.66 14.41 1.99
C PRO A 114 20.45 15.19 1.41
N PRO A 115 20.10 16.36 1.97
CA PRO A 115 19.14 17.28 1.36
C PRO A 115 19.52 17.60 -0.09
N ILE A 116 18.53 17.62 -0.97
CA ILE A 116 18.72 17.87 -2.40
C ILE A 116 18.49 19.36 -2.65
N GLU A 117 19.53 20.04 -3.12
CA GLU A 117 19.49 21.47 -3.41
C GLU A 117 19.44 21.74 -4.91
N GLY A 118 18.79 22.86 -5.27
CA GLY A 118 18.58 23.27 -6.64
C GLY A 118 17.35 22.68 -7.29
N LEU A 119 16.48 23.55 -7.79
CA LEU A 119 15.15 23.20 -8.29
C LEU A 119 15.17 22.08 -9.35
N ALA A 120 16.14 22.11 -10.26
CA ALA A 120 16.26 21.08 -11.30
C ALA A 120 16.50 19.68 -10.70
N TRP A 121 17.39 19.57 -9.70
CA TRP A 121 17.69 18.32 -9.01
C TRP A 121 16.52 17.87 -8.13
N GLN A 122 15.83 18.80 -7.48
CA GLN A 122 14.63 18.52 -6.69
C GLN A 122 13.51 17.95 -7.58
N ILE A 123 13.26 18.53 -8.76
CA ILE A 123 12.28 18.02 -9.73
C ILE A 123 12.68 16.65 -10.24
N ALA A 124 13.95 16.44 -10.59
CA ALA A 124 14.46 15.15 -11.03
C ALA A 124 14.31 14.08 -9.93
N ALA A 125 14.58 14.43 -8.67
CA ALA A 125 14.42 13.55 -7.52
C ALA A 125 12.96 13.16 -7.30
N VAL A 126 12.01 14.11 -7.39
CA VAL A 126 10.57 13.83 -7.31
C VAL A 126 10.13 12.88 -8.42
N ALA A 127 10.57 13.11 -9.66
CA ALA A 127 10.26 12.23 -10.79
C ALA A 127 10.82 10.82 -10.58
N ALA A 128 12.08 10.70 -10.13
CA ALA A 128 12.71 9.42 -9.81
C ALA A 128 11.97 8.72 -8.65
N ALA A 129 11.64 9.44 -7.58
CA ALA A 129 10.92 8.92 -6.43
C ALA A 129 9.53 8.39 -6.81
N LEU A 130 8.81 9.05 -7.73
CA LEU A 130 7.52 8.57 -8.25
C LEU A 130 7.66 7.22 -8.95
N VAL A 131 8.68 7.07 -9.80
CA VAL A 131 8.94 5.80 -10.50
C VAL A 131 9.35 4.71 -9.51
N ILE A 132 10.28 5.00 -8.61
CA ILE A 132 10.76 4.06 -7.57
C ILE A 132 9.60 3.63 -6.67
N ASN A 133 8.73 4.56 -6.25
CA ASN A 133 7.56 4.27 -5.44
C ASN A 133 6.55 3.41 -6.20
N GLY A 134 6.31 3.68 -7.49
CA GLY A 134 5.45 2.87 -8.34
C GLY A 134 5.93 1.43 -8.48
N ILE A 135 7.24 1.23 -8.69
CA ILE A 135 7.89 -0.10 -8.74
C ILE A 135 7.79 -0.77 -7.37
N GLY A 136 8.17 -0.05 -6.29
CA GLY A 136 8.13 -0.57 -4.93
C GLY A 136 6.74 -1.02 -4.51
N GLY A 137 5.72 -0.18 -4.78
CA GLY A 137 4.32 -0.52 -4.53
C GLY A 137 3.86 -1.72 -5.34
N ALA A 138 4.23 -1.80 -6.62
CA ALA A 138 3.86 -2.92 -7.49
C ALA A 138 4.49 -4.25 -7.03
N LEU A 139 5.77 -4.25 -6.63
CA LEU A 139 6.44 -5.43 -6.07
C LEU A 139 5.81 -5.89 -4.76
N TYR A 140 5.56 -4.94 -3.86
CA TYR A 140 4.91 -5.20 -2.57
C TYR A 140 3.51 -5.79 -2.75
N ILE A 141 2.66 -5.16 -3.56
CA ILE A 141 1.30 -5.63 -3.85
C ILE A 141 1.35 -6.97 -4.60
N GLY A 142 2.26 -7.10 -5.58
CA GLY A 142 2.46 -8.30 -6.38
C GLY A 142 2.94 -9.52 -5.59
N ALA A 143 3.56 -9.31 -4.42
CA ALA A 143 3.94 -10.37 -3.49
C ALA A 143 2.73 -11.07 -2.82
N GLN A 144 1.55 -10.42 -2.79
CA GLN A 144 0.26 -10.97 -2.29
C GLN A 144 0.32 -11.48 -0.84
N PHE A 145 1.04 -10.79 0.06
CA PHE A 145 1.09 -11.08 1.49
C PHE A 145 0.11 -10.24 2.34
N GLY A 146 -0.90 -9.68 1.73
CA GLY A 146 -1.93 -8.87 2.37
C GLY A 146 -1.82 -7.39 2.05
N PRO A 147 -2.89 -6.62 2.35
CA PRO A 147 -2.92 -5.18 2.09
C PRO A 147 -2.03 -4.42 3.07
N GLY A 148 -1.62 -3.21 2.68
CA GLY A 148 -0.97 -2.28 3.60
C GLY A 148 -1.91 -1.83 4.72
N PRO A 149 -1.36 -1.31 5.83
CA PRO A 149 -2.17 -0.83 6.95
C PRO A 149 -3.25 0.17 6.52
N ARG A 150 -2.91 1.09 5.64
CA ARG A 150 -3.81 2.13 5.10
C ARG A 150 -4.93 1.54 4.23
N ASP A 151 -4.57 0.61 3.35
CA ASP A 151 -5.52 -0.02 2.42
C ASP A 151 -6.53 -0.89 3.16
N GLY A 152 -6.07 -1.63 4.18
CA GLY A 152 -6.94 -2.43 5.01
C GLY A 152 -7.86 -1.59 5.90
N LEU A 153 -7.41 -0.42 6.39
CA LEU A 153 -8.26 0.55 7.07
C LEU A 153 -9.40 1.01 6.15
N MET A 154 -9.07 1.42 4.92
CA MET A 154 -10.07 1.86 3.94
C MET A 154 -11.04 0.74 3.59
N THR A 155 -10.54 -0.47 3.38
CA THR A 155 -11.36 -1.67 3.10
C THR A 155 -12.25 -2.01 4.28
N GLY A 156 -11.75 -1.96 5.51
CA GLY A 156 -12.52 -2.23 6.71
C GLY A 156 -13.67 -1.24 6.92
N ILE A 157 -13.43 0.05 6.70
CA ILE A 157 -14.47 1.08 6.76
C ILE A 157 -15.51 0.84 5.66
N HIS A 158 -15.08 0.57 4.43
CA HIS A 158 -15.99 0.27 3.31
C HIS A 158 -16.94 -0.88 3.63
N LEU A 159 -16.41 -2.00 4.12
CA LEU A 159 -17.20 -3.18 4.47
C LEU A 159 -18.18 -2.95 5.62
N ARG A 160 -17.88 -2.00 6.52
CA ARG A 160 -18.75 -1.68 7.66
C ARG A 160 -19.80 -0.63 7.38
N THR A 161 -19.49 0.34 6.53
CA THR A 161 -20.35 1.51 6.29
C THR A 161 -21.09 1.45 4.97
N GLY A 162 -20.66 0.63 4.02
CA GLY A 162 -21.18 0.60 2.64
C GLY A 162 -20.80 1.83 1.82
N LEU A 163 -20.05 2.79 2.38
CA LEU A 163 -19.60 3.98 1.64
C LEU A 163 -18.64 3.60 0.51
N SER A 164 -18.62 4.38 -0.57
CA SER A 164 -17.75 4.08 -1.69
C SER A 164 -16.28 4.17 -1.30
N MET A 165 -15.47 3.24 -1.81
CA MET A 165 -14.03 3.20 -1.56
C MET A 165 -13.33 4.53 -1.95
N ARG A 166 -13.81 5.18 -3.02
CA ARG A 166 -13.28 6.49 -3.45
C ARG A 166 -13.51 7.57 -2.40
N LEU A 167 -14.72 7.64 -1.84
CA LEU A 167 -15.05 8.62 -0.81
C LEU A 167 -14.20 8.41 0.44
N ILE A 168 -14.12 7.16 0.93
CA ILE A 168 -13.33 6.81 2.11
C ILE A 168 -11.87 7.19 1.91
N ARG A 169 -11.29 6.82 0.78
CA ARG A 169 -9.90 7.16 0.43
C ARG A 169 -9.70 8.67 0.41
N THR A 170 -10.55 9.40 -0.29
CA THR A 170 -10.44 10.87 -0.38
C THR A 170 -10.54 11.53 0.98
N VAL A 171 -11.51 11.13 1.81
CA VAL A 171 -11.68 11.69 3.16
C VAL A 171 -10.46 11.42 4.03
N ILE A 172 -9.95 10.18 4.05
CA ILE A 172 -8.76 9.84 4.84
C ILE A 172 -7.53 10.62 4.33
N GLU A 173 -7.27 10.61 3.00
CA GLU A 173 -6.11 11.27 2.42
C GLU A 173 -6.14 12.80 2.65
N VAL A 174 -7.29 13.43 2.48
CA VAL A 174 -7.46 14.87 2.78
C VAL A 174 -7.28 15.15 4.27
N SER A 175 -7.83 14.30 5.15
CA SER A 175 -7.69 14.49 6.59
C SER A 175 -6.24 14.37 7.06
N VAL A 176 -5.50 13.32 6.63
CA VAL A 176 -4.10 13.15 7.02
C VAL A 176 -3.20 14.22 6.41
N LEU A 177 -3.50 14.67 5.18
CA LEU A 177 -2.81 15.78 4.52
C LEU A 177 -2.99 17.09 5.30
N ALA A 178 -4.24 17.43 5.65
CA ALA A 178 -4.55 18.64 6.39
C ALA A 178 -3.90 18.66 7.78
N ILE A 179 -4.03 17.55 8.53
CA ILE A 179 -3.41 17.42 9.85
C ILE A 179 -1.89 17.52 9.73
N GLY A 180 -1.28 16.80 8.79
CA GLY A 180 0.15 16.82 8.57
C GLY A 180 0.67 18.21 8.20
N TRP A 181 -0.04 18.92 7.34
CA TRP A 181 0.31 20.29 6.95
C TRP A 181 0.24 21.27 8.14
N LEU A 182 -0.80 21.19 8.96
CA LEU A 182 -0.93 21.99 10.19
C LEU A 182 0.18 21.70 11.21
N LEU A 183 0.73 20.48 11.20
CA LEU A 183 1.87 20.11 12.02
C LEU A 183 3.24 20.54 11.46
N GLY A 184 3.29 21.10 10.25
CA GLY A 184 4.51 21.56 9.60
C GLY A 184 5.01 20.64 8.49
N GLY A 185 4.19 19.71 8.02
CA GLY A 185 4.48 18.87 6.86
C GLY A 185 4.50 19.67 5.55
N ILE A 186 5.31 19.22 4.59
CA ILE A 186 5.56 19.93 3.34
C ILE A 186 4.56 19.48 2.27
N VAL A 187 3.70 20.40 1.86
CA VAL A 187 2.75 20.25 0.74
C VAL A 187 3.23 21.11 -0.44
N GLY A 188 3.23 20.55 -1.64
CA GLY A 188 3.70 21.26 -2.82
C GLY A 188 3.47 20.49 -4.12
N LEU A 189 4.24 20.85 -5.17
CA LEU A 189 4.15 20.22 -6.49
C LEU A 189 4.35 18.70 -6.43
N GLY A 190 5.25 18.21 -5.57
CA GLY A 190 5.46 16.78 -5.36
C GLY A 190 4.22 16.07 -4.82
N THR A 191 3.42 16.73 -3.97
CA THR A 191 2.16 16.19 -3.45
C THR A 191 1.13 16.02 -4.56
N VAL A 192 0.99 17.04 -5.42
CA VAL A 192 0.08 16.99 -6.57
C VAL A 192 0.53 15.92 -7.57
N ALA A 193 1.82 15.91 -7.91
CA ALA A 193 2.40 14.92 -8.81
C ALA A 193 2.18 13.49 -8.28
N TYR A 194 2.40 13.26 -6.98
CA TYR A 194 2.13 11.98 -6.34
C TYR A 194 0.66 11.59 -6.47
N ALA A 195 -0.26 12.46 -6.11
CA ALA A 195 -1.70 12.18 -6.14
C ALA A 195 -2.19 11.78 -7.54
N LEU A 196 -1.65 12.41 -8.59
CA LEU A 196 -2.03 12.14 -9.97
C LEU A 196 -1.34 10.92 -10.59
N LEU A 197 -0.07 10.69 -10.27
CA LEU A 197 0.79 9.76 -11.02
C LEU A 197 1.03 8.44 -10.31
N ILE A 198 0.91 8.35 -8.98
CA ILE A 198 1.25 7.11 -8.27
C ILE A 198 0.33 5.94 -8.64
N GLY A 199 -0.96 6.21 -8.82
CA GLY A 199 -1.93 5.19 -9.23
C GLY A 199 -1.60 4.57 -10.59
N PRO A 200 -1.52 5.37 -11.66
CA PRO A 200 -1.09 4.91 -12.98
C PRO A 200 0.29 4.24 -12.98
N SER A 201 1.28 4.81 -12.26
CA SER A 201 2.64 4.26 -12.15
C SER A 201 2.61 2.85 -11.54
N THR A 202 1.97 2.68 -10.38
CA THR A 202 1.86 1.38 -9.72
C THR A 202 1.14 0.37 -10.60
N GLN A 203 0.02 0.74 -11.25
CA GLN A 203 -0.72 -0.14 -12.16
C GLN A 203 0.12 -0.56 -13.38
N PHE A 204 0.93 0.35 -13.91
CA PHE A 204 1.83 0.07 -15.01
C PHE A 204 2.83 -1.03 -14.65
N PHE A 205 3.47 -0.95 -13.50
CA PHE A 205 4.46 -1.94 -13.06
C PHE A 205 3.83 -3.23 -12.53
N LEU A 206 2.62 -3.16 -11.96
CA LEU A 206 1.95 -4.30 -11.34
C LEU A 206 1.75 -5.47 -12.32
N ARG A 207 1.54 -5.20 -13.60
CA ARG A 207 1.35 -6.23 -14.63
C ARG A 207 2.53 -7.20 -14.76
N TRP A 208 3.74 -6.78 -14.38
CA TRP A 208 4.96 -7.62 -14.44
C TRP A 208 5.40 -8.16 -13.07
N THR A 209 4.90 -7.59 -11.98
CA THR A 209 5.38 -7.91 -10.64
C THR A 209 4.49 -8.88 -9.88
N VAL A 210 3.26 -9.13 -10.35
CA VAL A 210 2.34 -10.08 -9.70
C VAL A 210 2.89 -11.49 -9.78
N VAL A 211 3.14 -12.10 -8.62
CA VAL A 211 3.60 -13.48 -8.54
C VAL A 211 2.42 -14.44 -8.71
N GLU A 212 2.49 -15.32 -9.70
CA GLU A 212 1.48 -16.35 -9.90
C GLU A 212 1.51 -17.38 -8.77
N LEU A 213 0.36 -17.60 -8.15
CA LEU A 213 0.17 -18.53 -7.05
C LEU A 213 -0.15 -19.94 -7.55
N ARG A 214 0.01 -20.96 -6.69
CA ARG A 214 -0.32 -22.34 -7.03
C ARG A 214 -1.79 -22.47 -7.46
N PRO A 215 -2.11 -23.31 -8.47
CA PRO A 215 -3.47 -23.41 -9.04
C PRO A 215 -4.55 -23.74 -8.01
N ALA A 216 -4.27 -24.62 -7.04
CA ALA A 216 -5.21 -24.98 -5.98
C ALA A 216 -5.60 -23.81 -5.06
N VAL A 217 -4.67 -22.92 -4.76
CA VAL A 217 -4.92 -21.72 -3.95
C VAL A 217 -5.63 -20.66 -4.79
N ARG A 218 -5.27 -20.56 -6.08
CA ARG A 218 -5.93 -19.68 -7.05
C ARG A 218 -7.40 -20.01 -7.21
N ALA A 219 -7.76 -21.29 -7.31
CA ALA A 219 -9.14 -21.74 -7.42
C ALA A 219 -9.98 -21.43 -6.16
N ARG A 220 -9.41 -21.59 -4.96
CA ARG A 220 -10.08 -21.24 -3.68
C ARG A 220 -10.27 -19.73 -3.51
N GLY A 221 -9.26 -18.93 -3.82
CA GLY A 221 -9.34 -17.47 -3.75
C GLY A 221 -10.35 -16.88 -4.75
N ALA A 222 -10.43 -17.45 -5.95
CA ALA A 222 -11.40 -17.04 -6.95
C ALA A 222 -12.85 -17.33 -6.52
N ARG A 223 -13.09 -18.43 -5.78
CA ARG A 223 -14.42 -18.75 -5.22
C ARG A 223 -14.80 -17.83 -4.07
N ALA A 224 -13.85 -17.42 -3.25
CA ALA A 224 -14.09 -16.51 -2.13
C ALA A 224 -14.38 -15.06 -2.58
N GLY A 225 -13.92 -14.67 -3.76
CA GLY A 225 -14.16 -13.33 -4.33
C GLY A 225 -15.33 -13.26 -5.31
N ALA A 226 -16.03 -14.37 -5.58
CA ALA A 226 -17.24 -14.34 -6.39
C ALA A 226 -18.42 -13.78 -5.56
N PRO A 227 -19.17 -12.76 -6.04
CA PRO A 227 -20.40 -12.33 -5.38
C PRO A 227 -21.31 -13.54 -5.28
N GLY A 228 -21.84 -13.80 -4.07
CA GLY A 228 -22.63 -14.97 -3.73
C GLY A 228 -23.71 -15.22 -4.77
N ARG A 229 -23.62 -16.36 -5.46
CA ARG A 229 -24.77 -16.91 -6.17
C ARG A 229 -25.77 -17.32 -5.07
N PRO A 230 -27.04 -16.86 -5.12
CA PRO A 230 -28.06 -17.43 -4.27
C PRO A 230 -28.10 -18.95 -4.54
N ASP A 231 -28.11 -19.72 -3.46
CA ASP A 231 -28.27 -21.16 -3.52
C ASP A 231 -29.43 -21.53 -4.42
N ALA A 232 -29.11 -22.17 -5.55
CA ALA A 232 -30.10 -22.84 -6.34
C ALA A 232 -30.55 -24.04 -5.50
N THR A 233 -31.65 -23.89 -4.78
CA THR A 233 -32.41 -25.00 -4.21
C THR A 233 -32.71 -25.99 -5.33
N PRO A 234 -32.45 -27.30 -5.16
CA PRO A 234 -32.88 -28.29 -6.13
C PRO A 234 -34.42 -28.28 -6.21
N VAL A 235 -34.96 -27.93 -7.34
CA VAL A 235 -36.38 -28.15 -7.62
C VAL A 235 -36.54 -29.65 -7.73
N GLU A 236 -37.11 -30.26 -6.69
CA GLU A 236 -37.55 -31.64 -6.66
C GLU A 236 -38.72 -31.76 -7.65
N HIS A 237 -38.45 -32.36 -8.79
CA HIS A 237 -39.52 -32.79 -9.70
C HIS A 237 -40.24 -33.98 -9.05
N ALA A 238 -41.34 -33.69 -8.37
CA ALA A 238 -42.33 -34.69 -8.02
C ALA A 238 -43.09 -35.05 -9.32
N SER A 239 -42.82 -36.24 -9.81
CA SER A 239 -43.63 -36.93 -10.82
C SER A 239 -44.87 -37.56 -10.15
N SER A 240 -46.03 -37.17 -10.59
CA SER A 240 -47.25 -37.96 -10.55
C SER A 240 -48.13 -37.60 -11.71
#